data_583c51ab974b35bddcc2cf24e8296248
#
_entry.id   583c51ab974b35bddcc2cf24e8296248
#
_cell.length_a   1.000
_cell.length_b   1.000
_cell.length_c   1.000
_cell.angle_alpha   90.00
_cell.angle_beta   90.00
_cell.angle_gamma   90.00
#
_symmetry.space_group_name_H-M   'P 1'
#
loop_
_entity.id
_entity.type
_entity.pdbx_description
1 polymer ?
#
loop_
_entity_poly.entity_id
_entity_poly.type
_entity_poly.pdbx_seq_one_letter_code
_entity_poly.pdbx_strand_id
1 'polypeptide(L)'
;AKYVKDISKINSNLVVNPEFLRENFADEDFINSNIIVFGGDKNNCNKLSYFYKNHTNCICKEHTITDGESAALIKYTINSFLALKVIFFNEMKSVFDNLNSQNDWPNFIQALSNDKRIGNSHMNVPGPDGRYGFGGPCFPKDVSALIEYSREIGSELSLLNKANTINNNIRAEYNDLSLREKEQNIKYKTNKEE
;
A
#
# COMPACT_ATOMS: atom_id res chain seq x y z
N ALA A 1 4.94 -1.20 -13.13
CA ALA A 1 6.16 -1.66 -13.81
C ALA A 1 6.03 -1.66 -15.35
N LYS A 2 4.95 -2.21 -15.93
CA LYS A 2 4.75 -2.31 -17.40
C LYS A 2 5.01 -0.98 -18.13
N TYR A 3 4.37 0.10 -17.72
CA TYR A 3 4.50 1.42 -18.36
C TYR A 3 5.85 2.10 -18.13
N VAL A 4 6.56 1.78 -17.07
CA VAL A 4 7.88 2.34 -16.79
C VAL A 4 8.85 2.04 -17.93
N LYS A 5 8.91 0.78 -18.37
CA LYS A 5 9.77 0.33 -19.47
C LYS A 5 9.44 1.01 -20.80
N ASP A 6 8.16 1.20 -21.07
CA ASP A 6 7.72 1.82 -22.33
C ASP A 6 8.00 3.33 -22.35
N ILE A 7 7.75 4.02 -21.22
CA ILE A 7 8.04 5.46 -21.10
C ILE A 7 9.54 5.71 -21.08
N SER A 8 10.36 4.83 -20.48
CA SER A 8 11.83 4.95 -20.49
C SER A 8 12.44 4.86 -21.89
N LYS A 9 11.78 4.18 -22.83
CA LYS A 9 12.20 4.18 -24.24
C LYS A 9 11.96 5.53 -24.94
N ILE A 10 10.94 6.27 -24.49
CA ILE A 10 10.57 7.59 -25.03
C ILE A 10 11.42 8.68 -24.39
N ASN A 11 11.71 8.55 -23.10
CA ASN A 11 12.52 9.52 -22.36
C ASN A 11 13.50 8.80 -21.41
N SER A 12 14.77 8.79 -21.81
CA SER A 12 15.87 8.19 -21.02
C SER A 12 16.17 8.93 -19.71
N ASN A 13 15.66 10.15 -19.54
CA ASN A 13 15.84 10.94 -18.32
C ASN A 13 14.75 10.68 -17.26
N LEU A 14 13.83 9.76 -17.54
CA LEU A 14 12.79 9.41 -16.58
C LEU A 14 13.37 8.86 -15.28
N VAL A 15 12.91 9.41 -14.16
CA VAL A 15 13.13 8.83 -12.83
C VAL A 15 11.78 8.50 -12.21
N VAL A 16 11.61 7.24 -11.82
CA VAL A 16 10.46 6.78 -11.04
C VAL A 16 10.72 7.08 -9.57
N ASN A 17 9.87 7.89 -8.97
CA ASN A 17 9.93 8.20 -7.54
C ASN A 17 8.59 7.85 -6.90
N PRO A 18 8.40 6.62 -6.41
CA PRO A 18 7.18 6.22 -5.73
C PRO A 18 7.02 6.99 -4.42
N GLU A 19 5.79 7.38 -4.13
CA GLU A 19 5.42 8.02 -2.87
C GLU A 19 4.76 7.00 -1.92
N PHE A 20 4.88 7.24 -0.60
CA PHE A 20 4.34 6.38 0.46
C PHE A 20 3.54 7.22 1.47
N LEU A 21 2.86 8.25 0.98
CA LEU A 21 2.25 9.29 1.79
C LEU A 21 0.77 8.96 2.06
N ARG A 22 0.31 9.28 3.27
CA ARG A 22 -1.12 9.29 3.59
C ARG A 22 -1.72 10.61 3.10
N GLU A 23 -2.83 10.54 2.39
CA GLU A 23 -3.45 11.70 1.74
C GLU A 23 -3.64 12.91 2.68
N ASN A 24 -4.17 12.69 3.88
CA ASN A 24 -4.45 13.76 4.84
C ASN A 24 -3.23 14.23 5.63
N PHE A 25 -2.08 13.59 5.46
CA PHE A 25 -0.84 13.84 6.19
C PHE A 25 0.37 13.89 5.26
N ALA A 26 0.15 14.24 3.97
CA ALA A 26 1.17 14.12 2.93
C ALA A 26 2.43 14.93 3.24
N ASP A 27 2.30 16.17 3.71
CA ASP A 27 3.43 17.02 4.05
C ASP A 27 4.22 16.46 5.25
N GLU A 28 3.51 16.03 6.29
CA GLU A 28 4.12 15.43 7.49
C GLU A 28 4.81 14.11 7.14
N ASP A 29 4.15 13.25 6.37
CA ASP A 29 4.69 11.96 5.94
C ASP A 29 5.91 12.14 5.03
N PHE A 30 5.91 13.17 4.16
CA PHE A 30 7.06 13.49 3.33
C PHE A 30 8.27 13.95 4.16
N ILE A 31 8.06 14.89 5.09
CA ILE A 31 9.12 15.40 5.96
C ILE A 31 9.71 14.27 6.80
N ASN A 32 8.86 13.43 7.40
CA ASN A 32 9.24 12.35 8.31
C ASN A 32 9.45 10.99 7.61
N SER A 33 9.52 10.97 6.29
CA SER A 33 9.69 9.72 5.53
C SER A 33 10.99 9.00 5.93
N ASN A 34 10.89 7.69 6.13
CA ASN A 34 12.04 6.80 6.35
C ASN A 34 12.48 6.09 5.07
N ILE A 35 11.76 6.29 3.96
CA ILE A 35 12.03 5.62 2.68
C ILE A 35 11.84 6.60 1.53
N ILE A 36 12.89 6.81 0.77
CA ILE A 36 12.86 7.52 -0.51
C ILE A 36 13.52 6.60 -1.54
N VAL A 37 12.86 6.40 -2.66
CA VAL A 37 13.30 5.50 -3.74
C VAL A 37 13.35 6.27 -5.04
N PHE A 38 14.47 6.16 -5.77
CA PHE A 38 14.61 6.67 -7.12
C PHE A 38 14.99 5.54 -8.06
N GLY A 39 14.20 5.33 -9.11
CA GLY A 39 14.41 4.27 -10.10
C GLY A 39 14.60 4.81 -11.50
N GLY A 40 15.71 4.43 -12.14
CA GLY A 40 16.05 4.86 -13.50
C GLY A 40 17.53 4.99 -13.74
N ASP A 41 17.92 5.91 -14.65
CA ASP A 41 19.34 6.21 -14.89
C ASP A 41 20.02 6.68 -13.60
N LYS A 42 21.16 6.07 -13.28
CA LYS A 42 21.89 6.31 -12.03
C LYS A 42 22.31 7.77 -11.85
N ASN A 43 22.70 8.46 -12.94
CA ASN A 43 23.14 9.85 -12.85
C ASN A 43 21.95 10.77 -12.56
N ASN A 44 20.79 10.53 -13.18
CA ASN A 44 19.58 11.29 -12.94
C ASN A 44 19.02 11.03 -11.54
N CYS A 45 19.03 9.78 -11.08
CA CYS A 45 18.67 9.43 -9.70
C CYS A 45 19.59 10.13 -8.68
N ASN A 46 20.90 10.17 -8.92
CA ASN A 46 21.86 10.88 -8.05
C ASN A 46 21.61 12.39 -8.01
N LYS A 47 21.29 13.02 -9.15
CA LYS A 47 20.94 14.45 -9.20
C LYS A 47 19.67 14.73 -8.35
N LEU A 48 18.66 13.89 -8.50
CA LEU A 48 17.42 14.03 -7.73
C LEU A 48 17.64 13.76 -6.23
N SER A 49 18.45 12.74 -5.90
CA SER A 49 18.87 12.46 -4.53
C SER A 49 19.60 13.65 -3.90
N TYR A 50 20.53 14.27 -4.63
CA TYR A 50 21.22 15.48 -4.19
C TYR A 50 20.22 16.62 -3.93
N PHE A 51 19.27 16.84 -4.85
CA PHE A 51 18.24 17.86 -4.69
C PHE A 51 17.42 17.64 -3.42
N TYR A 52 16.93 16.41 -3.19
CA TYR A 52 16.15 16.09 -1.97
C TYR A 52 16.94 16.35 -0.70
N LYS A 53 18.22 15.96 -0.66
CA LYS A 53 19.09 16.13 0.52
C LYS A 53 19.33 17.59 0.88
N ASN A 54 19.43 18.47 -0.11
CA ASN A 54 19.90 19.83 0.07
C ASN A 54 18.80 20.89 -0.04
N HIS A 55 17.67 20.55 -0.66
CA HIS A 55 16.62 21.52 -0.98
C HIS A 55 15.23 21.11 -0.47
N THR A 56 15.12 20.04 0.33
CA THR A 56 13.87 19.66 1.00
C THR A 56 14.08 19.46 2.49
N ASN A 57 12.98 19.55 3.24
CA ASN A 57 12.96 19.31 4.69
C ASN A 57 12.84 17.81 5.04
N CYS A 58 12.87 16.90 4.04
CA CYS A 58 12.79 15.47 4.30
C CYS A 58 13.97 15.00 5.16
N ILE A 59 13.67 14.30 6.26
CA ILE A 59 14.68 13.79 7.19
C ILE A 59 15.45 12.59 6.64
N CYS A 60 14.86 11.85 5.71
CA CYS A 60 15.51 10.73 5.04
C CYS A 60 16.69 11.24 4.20
N LYS A 61 17.91 10.85 4.58
CA LYS A 61 19.14 11.23 3.86
C LYS A 61 19.76 10.06 3.11
N GLU A 62 19.28 8.84 3.35
CA GLU A 62 19.72 7.65 2.63
C GLU A 62 18.63 7.24 1.64
N HIS A 63 18.90 7.48 0.35
CA HIS A 63 17.95 7.19 -0.70
C HIS A 63 18.31 5.87 -1.40
N THR A 64 17.32 5.02 -1.64
CA THR A 64 17.48 3.81 -2.46
C THR A 64 17.51 4.20 -3.93
N ILE A 65 18.58 3.83 -4.63
CA ILE A 65 18.69 4.01 -6.07
C ILE A 65 18.66 2.63 -6.74
N THR A 66 17.75 2.47 -7.70
CA THR A 66 17.52 1.20 -8.39
C THR A 66 17.04 1.46 -9.84
N ASP A 67 16.66 0.43 -10.58
CA ASP A 67 15.96 0.58 -11.85
C ASP A 67 14.49 1.01 -11.64
N GLY A 68 13.84 1.47 -12.71
CA GLY A 68 12.49 2.01 -12.64
C GLY A 68 11.43 0.96 -12.31
N GLU A 69 11.59 -0.26 -12.83
CA GLU A 69 10.68 -1.38 -12.57
C GLU A 69 10.73 -1.81 -11.11
N SER A 70 11.93 -1.94 -10.54
CA SER A 70 12.15 -2.26 -9.13
C SER A 70 11.60 -1.18 -8.22
N ALA A 71 11.79 0.11 -8.55
CA ALA A 71 11.21 1.22 -7.78
C ALA A 71 9.67 1.16 -7.74
N ALA A 72 9.04 0.91 -8.90
CA ALA A 72 7.60 0.73 -8.96
C ALA A 72 7.14 -0.50 -8.15
N LEU A 73 7.86 -1.63 -8.27
CA LEU A 73 7.52 -2.85 -7.55
C LEU A 73 7.64 -2.69 -6.03
N ILE A 74 8.61 -1.90 -5.53
CA ILE A 74 8.75 -1.59 -4.11
C ILE A 74 7.45 -0.96 -3.57
N LYS A 75 6.87 0.02 -4.28
CA LYS A 75 5.59 0.62 -3.87
C LYS A 75 4.47 -0.39 -3.81
N TYR A 76 4.28 -1.16 -4.88
CA TYR A 76 3.22 -2.17 -4.94
C TYR A 76 3.39 -3.24 -3.87
N THR A 77 4.64 -3.64 -3.58
CA THR A 77 4.93 -4.62 -2.52
C THR A 77 4.54 -4.09 -1.15
N ILE A 78 4.93 -2.86 -0.82
CA ILE A 78 4.59 -2.25 0.49
C ILE A 78 3.07 -2.12 0.63
N ASN A 79 2.38 -1.55 -0.36
CA ASN A 79 0.93 -1.36 -0.30
C ASN A 79 0.17 -2.69 -0.24
N SER A 80 0.61 -3.70 -0.98
CA SER A 80 0.01 -5.04 -0.95
C SER A 80 0.25 -5.76 0.37
N PHE A 81 1.46 -5.64 0.96
CA PHE A 81 1.74 -6.18 2.28
C PHE A 81 0.86 -5.54 3.37
N LEU A 82 0.70 -4.21 3.32
CA LEU A 82 -0.16 -3.50 4.27
C LEU A 82 -1.64 -3.86 4.08
N ALA A 83 -2.09 -4.06 2.85
CA ALA A 83 -3.44 -4.55 2.54
C ALA A 83 -3.66 -5.97 3.09
N LEU A 84 -2.69 -6.90 2.91
CA LEU A 84 -2.72 -8.22 3.54
C LEU A 84 -2.82 -8.13 5.05
N LYS A 85 -2.03 -7.23 5.66
CA LYS A 85 -2.05 -6.99 7.11
C LYS A 85 -3.43 -6.54 7.60
N VAL A 86 -4.11 -5.63 6.86
CA VAL A 86 -5.48 -5.23 7.19
C VAL A 86 -6.42 -6.44 7.20
N ILE A 87 -6.40 -7.28 6.16
CA ILE A 87 -7.27 -8.47 6.10
C ILE A 87 -6.94 -9.45 7.22
N PHE A 88 -5.65 -9.70 7.48
CA PHE A 88 -5.24 -10.54 8.61
C PHE A 88 -5.82 -10.05 9.94
N PHE A 89 -5.74 -8.75 10.23
CA PHE A 89 -6.27 -8.19 11.47
C PHE A 89 -7.81 -8.14 11.50
N ASN A 90 -8.48 -8.06 10.36
CA ASN A 90 -9.94 -8.23 10.31
C ASN A 90 -10.34 -9.65 10.71
N GLU A 91 -9.65 -10.68 10.24
CA GLU A 91 -9.89 -12.07 10.64
C GLU A 91 -9.55 -12.29 12.11
N MET A 92 -8.41 -11.76 12.58
CA MET A 92 -8.02 -11.82 14.00
C MET A 92 -8.99 -11.13 14.93
N LYS A 93 -9.64 -10.03 14.49
CA LYS A 93 -10.70 -9.36 15.24
C LYS A 93 -11.89 -10.29 15.46
N SER A 94 -12.30 -11.01 14.43
CA SER A 94 -13.37 -12.01 14.55
C SER A 94 -13.01 -13.11 15.54
N VAL A 95 -11.77 -13.62 15.52
CA VAL A 95 -11.29 -14.60 16.50
C VAL A 95 -11.32 -14.00 17.91
N PHE A 96 -10.80 -12.77 18.06
CA PHE A 96 -10.75 -12.09 19.36
C PHE A 96 -12.15 -11.90 19.97
N ASP A 97 -13.13 -11.50 19.15
CA ASP A 97 -14.51 -11.29 19.60
C ASP A 97 -15.18 -12.59 20.12
N ASN A 98 -14.74 -13.74 19.59
CA ASN A 98 -15.24 -15.06 20.04
C ASN A 98 -14.49 -15.64 21.26
N LEU A 99 -13.43 -14.99 21.76
CA LEU A 99 -12.66 -15.49 22.91
C LEU A 99 -13.33 -15.24 24.26
N ASN A 100 -14.42 -14.46 24.33
CA ASN A 100 -15.01 -14.00 25.59
C ASN A 100 -13.95 -13.37 26.54
N SER A 101 -12.95 -12.69 25.98
CA SER A 101 -11.90 -12.03 26.74
C SER A 101 -12.44 -10.85 27.51
N GLN A 102 -11.90 -10.60 28.72
CA GLN A 102 -12.16 -9.36 29.47
C GLN A 102 -11.33 -8.18 28.96
N ASN A 103 -10.37 -8.43 28.05
CA ASN A 103 -9.57 -7.40 27.41
C ASN A 103 -10.32 -6.81 26.21
N ASP A 104 -9.96 -5.60 25.80
CA ASP A 104 -10.49 -4.97 24.60
C ASP A 104 -9.51 -5.05 23.41
N TRP A 105 -10.04 -4.84 22.22
CA TRP A 105 -9.25 -4.89 20.99
C TRP A 105 -8.11 -3.87 20.95
N PRO A 106 -8.28 -2.59 21.35
CA PRO A 106 -7.19 -1.62 21.41
C PRO A 106 -6.02 -2.08 22.28
N ASN A 107 -6.26 -2.60 23.47
CA ASN A 107 -5.21 -3.11 24.34
C ASN A 107 -4.52 -4.36 23.75
N PHE A 108 -5.28 -5.23 23.09
CA PHE A 108 -4.73 -6.41 22.42
C PHE A 108 -3.75 -6.01 21.30
N ILE A 109 -4.14 -5.10 20.40
CA ILE A 109 -3.25 -4.64 19.31
C ILE A 109 -2.09 -3.80 19.85
N GLN A 110 -2.27 -3.05 20.93
CA GLN A 110 -1.17 -2.33 21.59
C GLN A 110 -0.09 -3.30 22.11
N ALA A 111 -0.49 -4.42 22.69
CA ALA A 111 0.47 -5.45 23.13
C ALA A 111 1.24 -6.04 21.95
N LEU A 112 0.56 -6.32 20.84
CA LEU A 112 1.21 -6.81 19.60
C LEU A 112 2.16 -5.78 18.99
N SER A 113 1.84 -4.49 19.07
CA SER A 113 2.66 -3.41 18.51
C SER A 113 4.03 -3.26 19.20
N ASN A 114 4.19 -3.80 20.40
CA ASN A 114 5.47 -3.84 21.10
C ASN A 114 6.49 -4.75 20.40
N ASP A 115 6.04 -5.72 19.59
CA ASP A 115 6.92 -6.47 18.73
C ASP A 115 7.21 -5.67 17.45
N LYS A 116 8.44 -5.15 17.34
CA LYS A 116 8.89 -4.31 16.22
C LYS A 116 8.77 -5.01 14.85
N ARG A 117 8.74 -6.34 14.81
CA ARG A 117 8.56 -7.12 13.58
C ARG A 117 7.14 -6.99 13.02
N ILE A 118 6.16 -6.75 13.91
CA ILE A 118 4.76 -6.50 13.52
C ILE A 118 4.56 -5.03 13.17
N GLY A 119 5.12 -4.12 13.97
CA GLY A 119 4.90 -2.67 13.86
C GLY A 119 3.49 -2.26 14.27
N ASN A 120 3.22 -0.97 14.31
CA ASN A 120 2.01 -0.39 14.92
C ASN A 120 0.94 0.08 13.93
N SER A 121 1.14 -0.07 12.62
CA SER A 121 0.21 0.41 11.60
C SER A 121 -0.71 -0.69 11.05
N HIS A 122 -1.87 -0.29 10.53
CA HIS A 122 -2.80 -1.15 9.78
C HIS A 122 -3.38 -2.35 10.58
N MET A 123 -3.55 -2.19 11.89
CA MET A 123 -4.10 -3.20 12.79
C MET A 123 -5.45 -2.80 13.38
N ASN A 124 -5.88 -1.55 13.21
CA ASN A 124 -7.17 -1.08 13.72
C ASN A 124 -8.31 -1.72 12.92
N VAL A 125 -9.30 -2.25 13.64
CA VAL A 125 -10.54 -2.81 13.10
C VAL A 125 -11.69 -2.32 13.95
N PRO A 126 -12.66 -1.57 13.40
CA PRO A 126 -12.69 -1.08 12.00
C PRO A 126 -11.54 -0.15 11.66
N GLY A 127 -11.33 0.07 10.35
CA GLY A 127 -10.30 0.97 9.84
C GLY A 127 -10.62 2.46 10.10
N PRO A 128 -9.75 3.39 9.62
CA PRO A 128 -9.92 4.82 9.84
C PRO A 128 -11.21 5.40 9.23
N ASP A 129 -11.77 4.73 8.24
CA ASP A 129 -13.06 5.06 7.61
C ASP A 129 -14.27 4.47 8.33
N GLY A 130 -14.07 3.84 9.50
CA GLY A 130 -15.10 3.17 10.27
C GLY A 130 -15.57 1.84 9.70
N ARG A 131 -14.87 1.28 8.71
CA ARG A 131 -15.27 0.07 7.98
C ARG A 131 -14.27 -1.07 8.15
N TYR A 132 -14.76 -2.27 7.93
CA TYR A 132 -13.93 -3.47 7.81
C TYR A 132 -13.31 -3.54 6.42
N GLY A 133 -12.21 -4.30 6.29
CA GLY A 133 -11.44 -4.40 5.05
C GLY A 133 -10.63 -3.15 4.75
N PHE A 134 -9.87 -3.20 3.68
CA PHE A 134 -9.12 -2.05 3.18
C PHE A 134 -9.90 -1.32 2.08
N GLY A 135 -9.92 0.00 2.17
CA GLY A 135 -10.55 0.91 1.21
C GLY A 135 -9.62 2.04 0.83
N GLY A 136 -10.23 3.15 0.41
CA GLY A 136 -9.53 4.33 -0.06
C GLY A 136 -8.97 4.19 -1.47
N PRO A 137 -8.27 5.23 -1.99
CA PRO A 137 -7.87 5.28 -3.39
C PRO A 137 -6.66 4.40 -3.73
N CYS A 138 -5.82 4.03 -2.73
CA CYS A 138 -4.52 3.41 -2.99
C CYS A 138 -4.55 1.89 -2.96
N PHE A 139 -4.93 1.28 -1.82
CA PHE A 139 -4.81 -0.17 -1.65
C PHE A 139 -5.61 -0.98 -2.67
N PRO A 140 -6.92 -0.71 -2.91
CA PRO A 140 -7.68 -1.50 -3.87
C PRO A 140 -7.09 -1.44 -5.27
N LYS A 141 -6.67 -0.25 -5.70
CA LYS A 141 -6.06 -0.01 -7.00
C LYS A 141 -4.72 -0.73 -7.15
N ASP A 142 -3.83 -0.56 -6.17
CA ASP A 142 -2.47 -1.10 -6.24
C ASP A 142 -2.44 -2.62 -6.11
N VAL A 143 -3.29 -3.19 -5.24
CA VAL A 143 -3.45 -4.65 -5.10
C VAL A 143 -3.96 -5.26 -6.42
N SER A 144 -5.03 -4.69 -7.00
CA SER A 144 -5.59 -5.18 -8.26
C SER A 144 -4.58 -5.08 -9.40
N ALA A 145 -3.87 -3.95 -9.51
CA ALA A 145 -2.86 -3.74 -10.53
C ALA A 145 -1.67 -4.72 -10.40
N LEU A 146 -1.24 -5.02 -9.16
CA LEU A 146 -0.16 -5.98 -8.95
C LEU A 146 -0.59 -7.41 -9.29
N ILE A 147 -1.81 -7.82 -8.92
CA ILE A 147 -2.36 -9.14 -9.27
C ILE A 147 -2.44 -9.29 -10.78
N GLU A 148 -2.97 -8.30 -11.49
CA GLU A 148 -3.08 -8.33 -12.94
C GLU A 148 -1.71 -8.39 -13.61
N TYR A 149 -0.79 -7.52 -13.22
CA TYR A 149 0.58 -7.52 -13.75
C TYR A 149 1.30 -8.85 -13.49
N SER A 150 1.12 -9.44 -12.31
CA SER A 150 1.75 -10.72 -11.99
C SER A 150 1.27 -11.85 -12.93
N ARG A 151 -0.01 -11.87 -13.28
CA ARG A 151 -0.58 -12.82 -14.26
C ARG A 151 0.01 -12.62 -15.66
N GLU A 152 0.16 -11.35 -16.09
CA GLU A 152 0.77 -11.04 -17.40
C GLU A 152 2.20 -11.56 -17.53
N ILE A 153 2.97 -11.58 -16.43
CA ILE A 153 4.36 -12.08 -16.43
C ILE A 153 4.49 -13.53 -15.99
N GLY A 154 3.37 -14.26 -15.86
CA GLY A 154 3.35 -15.69 -15.50
C GLY A 154 3.68 -15.98 -14.04
N SER A 155 3.48 -15.03 -13.12
CA SER A 155 3.72 -15.20 -11.69
C SER A 155 2.41 -15.05 -10.93
N GLU A 156 1.91 -16.12 -10.33
CA GLU A 156 0.66 -16.10 -9.58
C GLU A 156 0.89 -15.62 -8.14
N LEU A 157 0.05 -14.66 -7.68
CA LEU A 157 0.03 -14.15 -6.31
C LEU A 157 -1.20 -14.68 -5.56
N SER A 158 -1.26 -16.00 -5.33
CA SER A 158 -2.43 -16.70 -4.76
C SER A 158 -2.89 -16.10 -3.43
N LEU A 159 -1.96 -15.81 -2.52
CA LEU A 159 -2.26 -15.22 -1.21
C LEU A 159 -2.89 -13.83 -1.35
N LEU A 160 -2.28 -12.97 -2.18
CA LEU A 160 -2.78 -11.62 -2.39
C LEU A 160 -4.12 -11.62 -3.11
N ASN A 161 -4.31 -12.51 -4.07
CA ASN A 161 -5.58 -12.69 -4.78
C ASN A 161 -6.69 -13.13 -3.82
N LYS A 162 -6.41 -14.08 -2.93
CA LYS A 162 -7.37 -14.51 -1.91
C LYS A 162 -7.76 -13.38 -0.96
N ALA A 163 -6.78 -12.62 -0.47
CA ALA A 163 -7.04 -11.48 0.40
C ALA A 163 -7.86 -10.38 -0.30
N ASN A 164 -7.59 -10.13 -1.59
CA ASN A 164 -8.37 -9.20 -2.39
C ASN A 164 -9.83 -9.65 -2.54
N THR A 165 -10.06 -10.96 -2.75
CA THR A 165 -11.41 -11.53 -2.80
C THR A 165 -12.14 -11.36 -1.46
N ILE A 166 -11.47 -11.64 -0.33
CA ILE A 166 -12.04 -11.45 1.01
C ILE A 166 -12.40 -9.97 1.21
N ASN A 167 -11.48 -9.07 0.87
CA ASN A 167 -11.71 -7.63 0.96
C ASN A 167 -12.93 -7.18 0.14
N ASN A 168 -13.03 -7.64 -1.11
CA ASN A 168 -14.13 -7.27 -1.98
C ASN A 168 -15.48 -7.70 -1.40
N ASN A 169 -15.56 -8.90 -0.83
CA ASN A 169 -16.78 -9.37 -0.17
C ASN A 169 -17.14 -8.49 1.04
N ILE A 170 -16.16 -8.14 1.89
CA ILE A 170 -16.36 -7.26 3.05
C ILE A 170 -16.82 -5.86 2.58
N ARG A 171 -16.12 -5.28 1.63
CA ARG A 171 -16.37 -3.90 1.19
C ARG A 171 -17.64 -3.76 0.36
N ALA A 172 -18.09 -4.79 -0.34
CA ALA A 172 -19.35 -4.79 -1.08
C ALA A 172 -20.60 -4.73 -0.19
N GLU A 173 -20.46 -5.00 1.13
CA GLU A 173 -21.56 -4.83 2.09
C GLU A 173 -21.88 -3.35 2.38
N TYR A 174 -20.97 -2.43 2.04
CA TYR A 174 -21.14 -0.99 2.20
C TYR A 174 -21.70 -0.37 0.92
N ASN A 175 -22.85 0.30 1.02
CA ASN A 175 -23.60 0.81 -0.14
C ASN A 175 -23.02 2.09 -0.76
N ASP A 176 -22.03 2.71 -0.12
CA ASP A 176 -21.44 3.97 -0.56
C ASP A 176 -19.92 3.89 -0.69
N LEU A 177 -19.41 4.48 -1.74
CA LEU A 177 -17.99 4.70 -1.93
C LEU A 177 -17.64 6.12 -1.48
N SER A 178 -16.45 6.31 -0.91
CA SER A 178 -15.90 7.65 -0.69
C SER A 178 -15.72 8.40 -2.01
N LEU A 179 -15.62 9.73 -1.96
CA LEU A 179 -15.38 10.53 -3.17
C LEU A 179 -14.12 10.07 -3.89
N ARG A 180 -13.06 9.77 -3.16
CA ARG A 180 -11.77 9.33 -3.71
C ARG A 180 -11.85 7.94 -4.33
N GLU A 181 -12.59 7.01 -3.75
CA GLU A 181 -12.83 5.70 -4.37
C GLU A 181 -13.60 5.85 -5.70
N LYS A 182 -14.58 6.76 -5.75
CA LYS A 182 -15.31 7.08 -6.99
C LYS A 182 -14.41 7.69 -8.06
N GLU A 183 -13.57 8.68 -7.71
CA GLU A 183 -12.60 9.30 -8.61
C GLU A 183 -11.60 8.29 -9.19
N GLN A 184 -11.21 7.28 -8.41
CA GLN A 184 -10.30 6.20 -8.84
C GLN A 184 -11.04 5.02 -9.48
N ASN A 185 -12.35 5.12 -9.70
CA ASN A 185 -13.20 4.05 -10.26
C ASN A 185 -13.03 2.71 -9.50
N ILE A 186 -12.87 2.76 -8.18
CA ILE A 186 -12.76 1.54 -7.36
C ILE A 186 -14.07 0.77 -7.45
N LYS A 187 -13.97 -0.53 -7.67
CA LYS A 187 -15.10 -1.47 -7.73
C LYS A 187 -14.77 -2.69 -6.88
N TYR A 188 -15.63 -2.98 -5.93
CA TYR A 188 -15.53 -4.19 -5.11
C TYR A 188 -16.40 -5.29 -5.75
N LYS A 189 -15.77 -6.13 -6.59
CA LYS A 189 -16.45 -7.24 -7.28
C LYS A 189 -16.58 -8.42 -6.33
N THR A 190 -17.79 -8.96 -6.19
CA THR A 190 -18.05 -10.19 -5.44
C THR A 190 -18.01 -11.40 -6.37
N ASN A 191 -17.75 -12.61 -5.83
CA ASN A 191 -17.78 -13.86 -6.58
C ASN A 191 -19.15 -14.21 -7.20
N LYS A 192 -20.17 -13.37 -7.02
CA LYS A 192 -21.50 -13.55 -7.64
C LYS A 192 -21.61 -12.86 -9.00
N GLU A 193 -20.59 -12.12 -9.40
CA GLU A 193 -20.55 -11.32 -10.63
C GLU A 193 -19.55 -11.86 -11.67
N GLU A 194 -18.97 -13.05 -11.41
CA GLU A 194 -18.24 -13.87 -12.37
C GLU A 194 -19.20 -14.96 -12.91
#